data_3e804be28f43ceb2d932af995ddcd063
#
_entry.id   3e804be28f43ceb2d932af995ddcd063
#
_cell.length_a   1.000
_cell.length_b   1.000
_cell.length_c   1.000
_cell.angle_alpha   90.00
_cell.angle_beta   90.00
_cell.angle_gamma   90.00
#
_symmetry.space_group_name_H-M   'P 1'
#
loop_
_entity.id
_entity.type
_entity.pdbx_description
1 polymer ?
#
loop_
_entity_poly.entity_id
_entity_poly.type
_entity_poly.pdbx_seq_one_letter_code
_entity_poly.pdbx_strand_id
1 'polypeptide(L)'
;MLKKSDKELKLTEREIDTVLFLKNENKPVNVNILQKKVWKYGEDLETHTVETHIYRLRKKIKDTFNDDSFIESKKDGYIINE
;
A
#
# COMPACT_ATOMS: atom_id res chain seq x y z
N MET A 1 9.97 3.26 -5.79
CA MET A 1 9.69 4.63 -6.25
C MET A 1 8.55 4.64 -7.25
N LEU A 2 7.61 5.56 -7.08
CA LEU A 2 6.51 5.73 -8.02
C LEU A 2 6.76 6.95 -8.88
N LYS A 3 6.36 6.85 -10.14
CA LYS A 3 6.54 7.94 -11.09
C LYS A 3 5.30 8.04 -11.96
N LYS A 4 4.78 9.25 -12.11
CA LYS A 4 3.61 9.52 -12.94
C LYS A 4 3.75 10.88 -13.57
N SER A 5 3.66 10.95 -14.91
CA SER A 5 3.95 12.16 -15.67
C SER A 5 5.37 12.64 -15.34
N ASP A 6 5.53 13.88 -14.91
CA ASP A 6 6.82 14.43 -14.53
C ASP A 6 7.07 14.37 -13.02
N LYS A 7 6.14 13.77 -12.29
CA LYS A 7 6.25 13.68 -10.85
C LYS A 7 6.83 12.36 -10.41
N GLU A 8 7.59 12.40 -9.34
CA GLU A 8 8.29 11.26 -8.84
C GLU A 8 8.12 11.20 -7.32
N LEU A 9 7.82 10.03 -6.80
CA LEU A 9 7.61 9.84 -5.38
C LEU A 9 8.55 8.76 -4.86
N LYS A 10 9.40 9.14 -3.92
CA LYS A 10 10.27 8.16 -3.26
C LYS A 10 9.50 7.40 -2.21
N LEU A 11 9.62 6.11 -2.23
CA LEU A 11 8.98 5.23 -1.27
C LEU A 11 10.03 4.54 -0.40
N THR A 12 9.66 4.26 0.84
CA THR A 12 10.50 3.42 1.70
C THR A 12 10.44 2.00 1.19
N GLU A 13 11.38 1.18 1.63
CA GLU A 13 11.42 -0.23 1.24
C GLU A 13 10.09 -0.93 1.55
N ARG A 14 9.54 -0.66 2.73
CA ARG A 14 8.27 -1.26 3.13
C ARG A 14 7.13 -0.82 2.24
N GLU A 15 7.13 0.44 1.85
CA GLU A 15 6.10 0.96 0.96
C GLU A 15 6.21 0.33 -0.42
N ILE A 16 7.43 0.16 -0.92
CA ILE A 16 7.66 -0.50 -2.21
C ILE A 16 7.16 -1.94 -2.15
N ASP A 17 7.50 -2.66 -1.09
CA ASP A 17 7.06 -4.05 -0.92
C ASP A 17 5.53 -4.13 -0.92
N THR A 18 4.88 -3.20 -0.24
CA THR A 18 3.42 -3.18 -0.17
C THR A 18 2.81 -2.97 -1.56
N VAL A 19 3.32 -1.99 -2.30
CA VAL A 19 2.81 -1.70 -3.64
C VAL A 19 3.01 -2.89 -4.57
N LEU A 20 4.20 -3.47 -4.56
CA LEU A 20 4.49 -4.60 -5.42
C LEU A 20 3.63 -5.81 -5.08
N PHE A 21 3.43 -6.06 -3.80
CA PHE A 21 2.61 -7.18 -3.39
C PHE A 21 1.15 -7.00 -3.84
N LEU A 22 0.59 -5.83 -3.60
CA LEU A 22 -0.79 -5.54 -4.00
C LEU A 22 -0.95 -5.59 -5.52
N LYS A 23 0.03 -5.08 -6.24
CA LYS A 23 0.00 -5.08 -7.70
C LYS A 23 0.03 -6.51 -8.25
N ASN A 24 0.86 -7.37 -7.67
CA ASN A 24 0.99 -8.75 -8.12
C ASN A 24 -0.24 -9.59 -7.80
N GLU A 25 -0.95 -9.26 -6.73
CA GLU A 25 -2.14 -10.03 -6.35
C GLU A 25 -3.32 -9.78 -7.27
N ASN A 26 -3.43 -8.56 -7.79
CA ASN A 26 -4.46 -8.22 -8.77
C ASN A 26 -5.89 -8.44 -8.24
N LYS A 27 -6.04 -8.40 -6.93
CA LYS A 27 -7.33 -8.57 -6.25
C LYS A 27 -7.21 -7.93 -4.87
N PRO A 28 -8.33 -7.63 -4.20
CA PRO A 28 -8.26 -7.07 -2.85
C PRO A 28 -7.52 -8.00 -1.90
N VAL A 29 -6.61 -7.44 -1.12
CA VAL A 29 -5.79 -8.19 -0.19
C VAL A 29 -6.13 -7.78 1.23
N ASN A 30 -6.49 -8.77 2.04
CA ASN A 30 -6.81 -8.56 3.44
C ASN A 30 -5.59 -8.05 4.21
N VAL A 31 -5.83 -7.18 5.18
CA VAL A 31 -4.75 -6.60 5.97
C VAL A 31 -3.94 -7.67 6.71
N ASN A 32 -4.57 -8.75 7.13
CA ASN A 32 -3.86 -9.84 7.81
C ASN A 32 -2.88 -10.54 6.87
N ILE A 33 -3.26 -10.68 5.62
CA ILE A 33 -2.38 -11.26 4.60
C ILE A 33 -1.23 -10.32 4.32
N LEU A 34 -1.51 -9.04 4.20
CA LEU A 34 -0.46 -8.02 4.01
C LEU A 34 0.54 -8.06 5.15
N GLN A 35 0.04 -8.13 6.38
CA GLN A 35 0.90 -8.18 7.55
C GLN A 35 1.85 -9.37 7.49
N LYS A 36 1.34 -10.53 7.14
CA LYS A 36 2.16 -11.75 7.08
C LYS A 36 3.16 -11.73 5.94
N LYS A 37 2.79 -11.16 4.80
CA LYS A 37 3.63 -11.21 3.60
C LYS A 37 4.63 -10.07 3.52
N VAL A 38 4.25 -8.90 3.97
CA VAL A 38 5.08 -7.71 3.87
C VAL A 38 5.80 -7.41 5.18
N TRP A 39 5.09 -7.54 6.30
CA TRP A 39 5.64 -7.28 7.64
C TRP A 39 5.96 -8.58 8.34
N LYS A 40 6.91 -9.32 7.80
CA LYS A 40 7.23 -10.69 8.26
C LYS A 40 7.64 -10.82 9.71
N TYR A 41 8.14 -9.74 10.29
CA TYR A 41 8.60 -9.77 11.68
C TYR A 41 7.53 -9.39 12.67
N GLY A 42 6.34 -9.20 12.20
CA GLY A 42 5.32 -8.56 12.99
C GLY A 42 4.41 -9.49 13.74
N GLU A 43 4.94 -10.50 14.37
CA GLU A 43 4.10 -11.40 15.16
C GLU A 43 3.34 -10.63 16.22
N ASP A 44 3.96 -9.59 16.77
CA ASP A 44 3.33 -8.73 17.76
C ASP A 44 2.77 -7.46 17.14
N LEU A 45 2.85 -7.35 15.82
CA LEU A 45 2.38 -6.16 15.12
C LEU A 45 0.87 -6.23 14.94
N GLU A 46 0.19 -5.19 15.37
CA GLU A 46 -1.26 -5.12 15.22
C GLU A 46 -1.61 -4.76 13.78
N THR A 47 -2.75 -5.26 13.30
CA THR A 47 -3.23 -4.92 11.96
C THR A 47 -3.45 -3.42 11.83
N HIS A 48 -3.76 -2.76 12.94
CA HIS A 48 -3.90 -1.30 12.96
C HIS A 48 -2.63 -0.61 12.47
N THR A 49 -1.46 -1.13 12.83
CA THR A 49 -0.19 -0.55 12.37
C THR A 49 -0.07 -0.65 10.85
N VAL A 50 -0.46 -1.78 10.28
CA VAL A 50 -0.46 -1.97 8.83
C VAL A 50 -1.42 -1.01 8.16
N GLU A 51 -2.61 -0.86 8.71
CA GLU A 51 -3.61 0.07 8.18
C GLU A 51 -3.10 1.50 8.21
N THR A 52 -2.39 1.89 9.28
CA THR A 52 -1.81 3.22 9.38
C THR A 52 -0.76 3.44 8.29
N HIS A 53 0.07 2.43 8.04
CA HIS A 53 1.08 2.52 6.98
C HIS A 53 0.43 2.70 5.61
N ILE A 54 -0.63 1.96 5.35
CA ILE A 54 -1.34 2.07 4.07
C ILE A 54 -2.00 3.43 3.94
N TYR A 55 -2.60 3.93 5.02
CA TYR A 55 -3.21 5.25 5.02
C TYR A 55 -2.18 6.33 4.66
N ARG A 56 -1.01 6.27 5.27
CA ARG A 56 0.05 7.24 5.00
C ARG A 56 0.56 7.12 3.57
N LEU A 57 0.67 5.90 3.07
CA LEU A 57 1.08 5.68 1.69
C LEU A 57 0.07 6.27 0.71
N ARG A 58 -1.21 6.04 0.95
CA ARG A 58 -2.27 6.59 0.11
C ARG A 58 -2.25 8.11 0.12
N LYS A 59 -2.06 8.70 1.30
CA LYS A 59 -2.00 10.16 1.41
C LYS A 59 -0.80 10.73 0.67
N LYS A 60 0.34 10.06 0.79
CA LYS A 60 1.56 10.47 0.11
C LYS A 60 1.37 10.46 -1.41
N ILE A 61 0.73 9.43 -1.92
CA ILE A 61 0.45 9.32 -3.35
C ILE A 61 -0.53 10.41 -3.79
N LYS A 62 -1.57 10.64 -3.01
CA LYS A 62 -2.54 11.68 -3.31
C LYS A 62 -1.89 13.06 -3.34
N ASP A 63 -1.07 13.37 -2.35
CA ASP A 63 -0.42 14.67 -2.25
C ASP A 63 0.56 14.91 -3.41
N THR A 64 1.21 13.85 -3.88
CA THR A 64 2.21 13.97 -4.94
C THR A 64 1.60 13.94 -6.33
N PHE A 65 0.67 13.02 -6.57
CA PHE A 65 0.09 12.78 -7.90
C PHE A 65 -1.35 13.22 -8.02
N ASN A 66 -1.94 13.72 -6.95
CA ASN A 66 -3.36 14.08 -6.90
C ASN A 66 -4.25 12.90 -7.29
N ASP A 67 -3.86 11.70 -6.91
CA ASP A 67 -4.55 10.47 -7.23
C ASP A 67 -4.90 9.75 -5.93
N ASP A 68 -6.17 9.79 -5.56
CA ASP A 68 -6.65 9.17 -4.32
C ASP A 68 -7.26 7.79 -4.54
N SER A 69 -7.20 7.28 -5.76
CA SER A 69 -7.76 5.98 -6.09
C SER A 69 -6.71 4.93 -6.47
N PHE A 70 -5.43 5.28 -6.40
CA PHE A 70 -4.36 4.33 -6.76
C PHE A 70 -4.41 3.08 -5.88
N ILE A 71 -4.52 3.27 -4.57
CA ILE A 71 -4.77 2.18 -3.64
C ILE A 71 -6.18 2.35 -3.12
N GLU A 72 -7.04 1.41 -3.41
CA GLU A 72 -8.43 1.49 -3.02
C GLU A 72 -8.75 0.53 -1.89
N SER A 73 -9.50 1.01 -0.90
CA SER A 73 -9.96 0.19 0.20
C SER A 73 -11.29 -0.45 -0.18
N LYS A 74 -11.31 -1.76 -0.23
CA LYS A 74 -12.51 -2.52 -0.54
C LYS A 74 -12.98 -3.27 0.68
N LYS A 75 -14.16 -3.83 0.61
CA LYS A 75 -14.72 -4.63 1.68
C LYS A 75 -13.78 -5.79 2.06
N ASP A 76 -13.15 -6.39 1.07
CA ASP A 76 -12.28 -7.54 1.26
C ASP A 76 -10.82 -7.19 1.46
N GLY A 77 -10.46 -5.93 1.42
CA GLY A 77 -9.07 -5.52 1.61
C GLY A 77 -8.68 -4.35 0.73
N TYR A 78 -7.41 -4.31 0.37
CA TYR A 78 -6.84 -3.23 -0.43
C TYR A 78 -6.44 -3.74 -1.80
N ILE A 79 -6.62 -2.90 -2.80
CA ILE A 79 -6.26 -3.24 -4.17
C ILE A 79 -5.66 -2.03 -4.87
N ILE A 80 -4.72 -2.28 -5.78
CA ILE A 80 -4.15 -1.22 -6.59
C ILE A 80 -4.91 -1.14 -7.90
N ASN A 81 -5.33 0.06 -8.22
CA ASN A 81 -5.97 0.37 -9.49
C ASN A 81 -4.94 0.93 -10.45
N GLU A 82 -4.76 0.28 -11.56
CA GLU A 82 -3.85 0.75 -12.60
C GLU A 82 -4.60 1.18 -13.84
#